data_b70f1d3205c99328cb96196f11dbb94b
#
_entry.id   b70f1d3205c99328cb96196f11dbb94b
#
_cell.length_a   1.000
_cell.length_b   1.000
_cell.length_c   1.000
_cell.angle_alpha   90.00
_cell.angle_beta   90.00
_cell.angle_gamma   90.00
#
_symmetry.space_group_name_H-M   'P 1'
#
loop_
_entity.id
_entity.type
_entity.pdbx_description
1 polymer ?
#
loop_
_entity_poly.entity_id
_entity_poly.type
_entity_poly.pdbx_seq_one_letter_code
_entity_poly.pdbx_strand_id
1 'polypeptide(L)'
;MRTRNGFRRAIENGETIFGAACAIFSPTVIETLGNAGLDFVWLDFEHGGPSPYDSTVFEELTRAAEAGDTELLVRIPKPAPALVRKVLDAGVRTVLIPRIETAADLRPALEAAHFAYDGRVGDRGVGVGRTSEWEGYVDSHIGGEDGEVLVGTMIENQQAVDNIEEILSLPGLGFAFLGPADLSMSLSGGEPLDKNPDRLQAAIDRTREACLEAGVPIGRIQNDPAAAREAVEQGFQIVRIGGDTGAIRSTLSGRLDLVTE
;
A
#
# COMPACT_ATOMS: atom_id res chain seq x y z
N MET A 1 -16.41 18.34 -3.17
CA MET A 1 -16.19 17.58 -1.91
C MET A 1 -15.55 16.26 -2.32
N ARG A 2 -14.31 15.98 -1.92
CA ARG A 2 -13.63 14.72 -2.26
C ARG A 2 -14.38 13.55 -1.59
N THR A 3 -14.49 12.42 -2.29
CA THR A 3 -15.04 11.19 -1.71
C THR A 3 -14.18 10.74 -0.52
N ARG A 4 -14.75 10.03 0.43
CA ARG A 4 -14.00 9.42 1.52
C ARG A 4 -13.08 8.33 0.98
N ASN A 5 -11.94 8.07 1.66
CA ASN A 5 -11.02 6.99 1.31
C ASN A 5 -11.76 5.63 1.39
N GLY A 6 -12.06 5.05 0.23
CA GLY A 6 -12.78 3.79 0.10
C GLY A 6 -11.99 2.61 0.67
N PHE A 7 -10.70 2.58 0.42
CA PHE A 7 -9.78 1.58 0.96
C PHE A 7 -9.81 1.55 2.50
N ARG A 8 -9.63 2.72 3.14
CA ARG A 8 -9.67 2.84 4.60
C ARG A 8 -11.00 2.35 5.17
N ARG A 9 -12.10 2.84 4.61
CA ARG A 9 -13.45 2.49 5.08
C ARG A 9 -13.73 0.98 4.99
N ALA A 10 -13.34 0.34 3.89
CA ALA A 10 -13.55 -1.08 3.71
C ALA A 10 -12.79 -1.91 4.75
N ILE A 11 -11.51 -1.62 4.97
CA ILE A 11 -10.74 -2.39 5.96
C ILE A 11 -11.18 -2.10 7.41
N GLU A 12 -11.61 -0.89 7.74
CA GLU A 12 -12.19 -0.56 9.05
C GLU A 12 -13.52 -1.28 9.29
N ASN A 13 -14.28 -1.59 8.23
CA ASN A 13 -15.49 -2.41 8.30
C ASN A 13 -15.20 -3.92 8.34
N GLY A 14 -13.95 -4.35 8.28
CA GLY A 14 -13.57 -5.76 8.23
C GLY A 14 -13.78 -6.41 6.85
N GLU A 15 -13.98 -5.61 5.81
CA GLU A 15 -14.14 -6.08 4.43
C GLU A 15 -12.79 -6.46 3.84
N THR A 16 -12.80 -7.45 2.93
CA THR A 16 -11.62 -7.79 2.11
C THR A 16 -11.66 -6.95 0.84
N ILE A 17 -10.52 -6.36 0.48
CA ILE A 17 -10.35 -5.56 -0.73
C ILE A 17 -9.34 -6.17 -1.68
N PHE A 18 -9.61 -6.03 -2.97
CA PHE A 18 -8.80 -6.58 -4.05
C PHE A 18 -8.23 -5.49 -4.94
N GLY A 19 -6.95 -5.61 -5.30
CA GLY A 19 -6.30 -4.66 -6.17
C GLY A 19 -5.33 -5.28 -7.14
N ALA A 20 -4.82 -4.46 -8.06
CA ALA A 20 -3.80 -4.85 -9.01
C ALA A 20 -2.71 -3.78 -9.13
N ALA A 21 -1.49 -4.20 -9.52
CA ALA A 21 -0.42 -3.27 -9.81
C ALA A 21 -0.65 -2.57 -11.16
N CYS A 22 -0.35 -1.27 -11.22
CA CYS A 22 -0.20 -0.52 -12.47
C CYS A 22 1.28 -0.17 -12.68
N ALA A 23 2.02 -1.05 -13.34
CA ALA A 23 3.44 -0.88 -13.63
C ALA A 23 3.68 0.05 -14.84
N ILE A 24 2.67 0.29 -15.66
CA ILE A 24 2.71 1.21 -16.81
C ILE A 24 2.58 2.67 -16.36
N PHE A 25 2.07 2.93 -15.16
CA PHE A 25 1.83 4.28 -14.62
C PHE A 25 0.95 5.15 -15.54
N SER A 26 -0.02 4.51 -16.21
CA SER A 26 -0.94 5.19 -17.13
C SER A 26 -2.27 5.54 -16.46
N PRO A 27 -2.73 6.80 -16.54
CA PRO A 27 -4.07 7.18 -16.09
C PRO A 27 -5.18 6.29 -16.69
N THR A 28 -5.11 6.00 -17.99
CA THR A 28 -6.10 5.14 -18.68
C THR A 28 -6.10 3.70 -18.11
N VAL A 29 -4.93 3.17 -17.75
CA VAL A 29 -4.86 1.84 -17.14
C VAL A 29 -5.47 1.85 -15.74
N ILE A 30 -5.24 2.90 -14.95
CA ILE A 30 -5.84 3.03 -13.61
C ILE A 30 -7.38 3.09 -13.71
N GLU A 31 -7.93 3.93 -14.60
CA GLU A 31 -9.38 3.98 -14.87
C GLU A 31 -9.93 2.61 -15.30
N THR A 32 -9.18 1.89 -16.15
CA THR A 32 -9.58 0.56 -16.63
C THR A 32 -9.61 -0.46 -15.49
N LEU A 33 -8.62 -0.42 -14.59
CA LEU A 33 -8.55 -1.31 -13.43
C LEU A 33 -9.70 -1.02 -12.46
N GLY A 34 -10.00 0.26 -12.18
CA GLY A 34 -11.16 0.65 -11.37
C GLY A 34 -12.49 0.20 -11.99
N ASN A 35 -12.69 0.46 -13.29
CA ASN A 35 -13.87 0.01 -14.02
C ASN A 35 -14.02 -1.53 -14.11
N ALA A 36 -12.93 -2.27 -13.89
CA ALA A 36 -12.98 -3.73 -13.74
C ALA A 36 -13.46 -4.17 -12.34
N GLY A 37 -13.71 -3.24 -11.42
CA GLY A 37 -14.21 -3.49 -10.08
C GLY A 37 -13.12 -3.72 -9.04
N LEU A 38 -11.89 -3.27 -9.29
CA LEU A 38 -10.81 -3.35 -8.30
C LEU A 38 -10.91 -2.20 -7.30
N ASP A 39 -10.84 -2.53 -6.02
CA ASP A 39 -10.94 -1.58 -4.91
C ASP A 39 -9.74 -0.65 -4.84
N PHE A 40 -8.55 -1.15 -5.23
CA PHE A 40 -7.34 -0.34 -5.24
C PHE A 40 -6.39 -0.66 -6.39
N VAL A 41 -5.60 0.34 -6.77
CA VAL A 41 -4.49 0.22 -7.70
C VAL A 41 -3.17 0.47 -6.98
N TRP A 42 -2.27 -0.52 -7.02
CA TRP A 42 -0.93 -0.46 -6.46
C TRP A 42 0.01 0.27 -7.41
N LEU A 43 0.61 1.35 -6.94
CA LEU A 43 1.68 2.07 -7.63
C LEU A 43 3.00 1.89 -6.87
N ASP A 44 3.98 1.33 -7.55
CA ASP A 44 5.27 0.98 -6.96
C ASP A 44 6.36 1.97 -7.38
N PHE A 45 6.61 2.97 -6.55
CA PHE A 45 7.69 3.93 -6.76
C PHE A 45 9.03 3.50 -6.15
N GLU A 46 9.11 2.33 -5.54
CA GLU A 46 10.38 1.75 -5.07
C GLU A 46 11.15 1.08 -6.21
N HIS A 47 10.48 0.23 -6.98
CA HIS A 47 11.11 -0.58 -8.03
C HIS A 47 10.77 -0.13 -9.45
N GLY A 48 9.91 0.87 -9.61
CA GLY A 48 9.48 1.34 -10.92
C GLY A 48 8.97 2.76 -10.92
N GLY A 49 8.38 3.14 -12.03
CA GLY A 49 7.68 4.42 -12.18
C GLY A 49 8.55 5.63 -12.45
N PRO A 50 7.90 6.79 -12.59
CA PRO A 50 8.56 8.09 -12.73
C PRO A 50 9.16 8.56 -11.40
N SER A 51 9.71 9.78 -11.38
CA SER A 51 10.26 10.34 -10.16
C SER A 51 9.20 10.46 -9.05
N PRO A 52 9.44 9.91 -7.85
CA PRO A 52 8.51 10.02 -6.72
C PRO A 52 8.43 11.46 -6.15
N TYR A 53 9.22 12.39 -6.68
CA TYR A 53 9.18 13.81 -6.32
C TYR A 53 8.37 14.66 -7.30
N ASP A 54 7.81 14.07 -8.36
CA ASP A 54 6.95 14.77 -9.31
C ASP A 54 5.49 14.74 -8.85
N SER A 55 5.04 15.84 -8.25
CA SER A 55 3.65 15.98 -7.78
C SER A 55 2.63 15.90 -8.92
N THR A 56 2.98 16.34 -10.13
CA THR A 56 2.07 16.33 -11.28
C THR A 56 1.64 14.91 -11.61
N VAL A 57 2.59 13.97 -11.57
CA VAL A 57 2.30 12.55 -11.80
C VAL A 57 1.30 12.03 -10.78
N PHE A 58 1.53 12.26 -9.48
CA PHE A 58 0.59 11.81 -8.45
C PHE A 58 -0.80 12.43 -8.61
N GLU A 59 -0.88 13.73 -8.95
CA GLU A 59 -2.15 14.40 -9.18
C GLU A 59 -2.92 13.80 -10.37
N GLU A 60 -2.23 13.50 -11.48
CA GLU A 60 -2.84 12.87 -12.66
C GLU A 60 -3.36 11.46 -12.36
N LEU A 61 -2.52 10.63 -11.71
CA LEU A 61 -2.90 9.27 -11.35
C LEU A 61 -4.03 9.24 -10.30
N THR A 62 -4.04 10.21 -9.36
CA THR A 62 -5.14 10.34 -8.38
C THR A 62 -6.45 10.72 -9.08
N ARG A 63 -6.43 11.64 -10.07
CA ARG A 63 -7.63 11.98 -10.85
C ARG A 63 -8.16 10.78 -11.63
N ALA A 64 -7.27 9.96 -12.18
CA ALA A 64 -7.65 8.74 -12.88
C ALA A 64 -8.29 7.70 -11.93
N ALA A 65 -7.76 7.54 -10.73
CA ALA A 65 -8.35 6.66 -9.71
C ALA A 65 -9.75 7.15 -9.29
N GLU A 66 -9.91 8.46 -9.07
CA GLU A 66 -11.22 9.06 -8.78
C GLU A 66 -12.23 8.86 -9.94
N ALA A 67 -11.77 8.94 -11.20
CA ALA A 67 -12.62 8.71 -12.38
C ALA A 67 -13.00 7.21 -12.53
N GLY A 68 -12.12 6.31 -12.14
CA GLY A 68 -12.34 4.86 -12.18
C GLY A 68 -13.02 4.27 -10.94
N ASP A 69 -13.41 5.12 -9.97
CA ASP A 69 -13.98 4.68 -8.66
C ASP A 69 -13.10 3.65 -7.94
N THR A 70 -11.80 3.91 -7.88
CA THR A 70 -10.80 3.08 -7.20
C THR A 70 -9.85 3.93 -6.37
N GLU A 71 -9.11 3.33 -5.43
CA GLU A 71 -8.15 4.04 -4.59
C GLU A 71 -6.70 3.74 -5.02
N LEU A 72 -5.79 4.67 -4.76
CA LEU A 72 -4.36 4.41 -4.96
C LEU A 72 -3.71 3.91 -3.68
N LEU A 73 -3.02 2.77 -3.76
CA LEU A 73 -2.04 2.32 -2.77
C LEU A 73 -0.64 2.60 -3.31
N VAL A 74 0.04 3.59 -2.75
CA VAL A 74 1.35 4.05 -3.24
C VAL A 74 2.46 3.54 -2.34
N ARG A 75 3.33 2.65 -2.85
CA ARG A 75 4.58 2.28 -2.20
C ARG A 75 5.66 3.31 -2.56
N ILE A 76 6.17 4.01 -1.54
CA ILE A 76 7.27 4.97 -1.70
C ILE A 76 8.63 4.24 -1.67
N PRO A 77 9.73 4.84 -2.19
CA PRO A 77 11.02 4.15 -2.28
C PRO A 77 11.71 3.84 -0.95
N LYS A 78 11.38 4.57 0.09
CA LYS A 78 12.00 4.46 1.42
C LYS A 78 11.20 5.24 2.47
N PRO A 79 11.40 4.99 3.78
CA PRO A 79 10.75 5.74 4.87
C PRO A 79 11.27 7.19 4.95
N ALA A 80 10.81 8.05 4.03
CA ALA A 80 11.24 9.44 3.90
C ALA A 80 10.09 10.41 4.25
N PRO A 81 10.11 11.09 5.42
CA PRO A 81 9.06 12.00 5.86
C PRO A 81 8.67 13.07 4.83
N ALA A 82 9.65 13.68 4.17
CA ALA A 82 9.39 14.70 3.14
C ALA A 82 8.63 14.14 1.93
N LEU A 83 8.89 12.88 1.57
CA LEU A 83 8.20 12.22 0.47
C LEU A 83 6.78 11.83 0.85
N VAL A 84 6.56 11.36 2.07
CA VAL A 84 5.21 11.07 2.60
C VAL A 84 4.34 12.33 2.50
N ARG A 85 4.81 13.48 3.02
CA ARG A 85 4.09 14.76 2.91
C ARG A 85 3.76 15.12 1.46
N LYS A 86 4.75 15.02 0.57
CA LYS A 86 4.59 15.39 -0.83
C LYS A 86 3.56 14.53 -1.57
N VAL A 87 3.57 13.23 -1.33
CA VAL A 87 2.63 12.27 -1.92
C VAL A 87 1.20 12.54 -1.42
N LEU A 88 1.05 12.78 -0.13
CA LEU A 88 -0.25 13.12 0.48
C LEU A 88 -0.77 14.46 -0.03
N ASP A 89 0.06 15.50 -0.16
CA ASP A 89 -0.37 16.82 -0.64
C ASP A 89 -0.80 16.78 -2.12
N ALA A 90 -0.24 15.87 -2.92
CA ALA A 90 -0.68 15.60 -4.28
C ALA A 90 -2.02 14.85 -4.37
N GLY A 91 -2.53 14.37 -3.24
CA GLY A 91 -3.88 13.80 -3.12
C GLY A 91 -3.96 12.30 -2.95
N VAL A 92 -2.84 11.59 -2.90
CA VAL A 92 -2.81 10.18 -2.49
C VAL A 92 -3.21 10.10 -1.02
N ARG A 93 -3.98 9.08 -0.64
CA ARG A 93 -4.47 8.90 0.74
C ARG A 93 -3.97 7.63 1.40
N THR A 94 -3.52 6.65 0.62
CA THR A 94 -3.00 5.38 1.16
C THR A 94 -1.56 5.20 0.73
N VAL A 95 -0.65 5.21 1.71
CA VAL A 95 0.81 5.13 1.51
C VAL A 95 1.36 3.88 2.18
N LEU A 96 2.24 3.18 1.49
CA LEU A 96 2.94 2.00 1.99
C LEU A 96 4.43 2.29 2.12
N ILE A 97 4.96 2.07 3.32
CA ILE A 97 6.35 2.34 3.70
C ILE A 97 7.15 1.04 3.66
N PRO A 98 8.14 0.91 2.76
CA PRO A 98 8.99 -0.27 2.67
C PRO A 98 10.20 -0.20 3.62
N ARG A 99 10.94 -1.30 3.73
CA ARG A 99 12.27 -1.41 4.37
C ARG A 99 12.29 -1.02 5.84
N ILE A 100 11.22 -1.30 6.56
CA ILE A 100 11.14 -1.11 8.00
C ILE A 100 11.74 -2.31 8.70
N GLU A 101 12.59 -2.07 9.70
CA GLU A 101 13.18 -3.09 10.57
C GLU A 101 12.71 -2.92 12.01
N THR A 102 12.46 -1.68 12.43
CA THR A 102 12.05 -1.32 13.80
C THR A 102 10.94 -0.28 13.81
N ALA A 103 10.28 -0.12 14.95
CA ALA A 103 9.32 0.97 15.16
C ALA A 103 9.97 2.37 15.00
N ALA A 104 11.25 2.50 15.33
CA ALA A 104 11.98 3.76 15.17
C ALA A 104 12.14 4.18 13.69
N ASP A 105 12.25 3.24 12.77
CA ASP A 105 12.33 3.51 11.33
C ASP A 105 10.99 4.00 10.78
N LEU A 106 9.89 3.46 11.27
CA LEU A 106 8.54 3.77 10.77
C LEU A 106 7.97 5.06 11.36
N ARG A 107 8.23 5.33 12.64
CA ARG A 107 7.66 6.47 13.39
C ARG A 107 7.76 7.81 12.65
N PRO A 108 8.90 8.24 12.09
CA PRO A 108 8.99 9.54 11.41
C PRO A 108 8.09 9.65 10.16
N ALA A 109 7.83 8.52 9.48
CA ALA A 109 6.94 8.48 8.33
C ALA A 109 5.46 8.60 8.75
N LEU A 110 5.07 7.95 9.86
CA LEU A 110 3.75 8.08 10.45
C LEU A 110 3.48 9.51 10.94
N GLU A 111 4.43 10.11 11.66
CA GLU A 111 4.33 11.50 12.13
C GLU A 111 4.22 12.49 10.95
N ALA A 112 4.97 12.26 9.86
CA ALA A 112 4.90 13.10 8.66
C ALA A 112 3.56 13.00 7.89
N ALA A 113 2.78 11.97 8.13
CA ALA A 113 1.50 11.77 7.49
C ALA A 113 0.37 12.57 8.15
N HIS A 114 0.52 12.96 9.40
CA HIS A 114 -0.52 13.57 10.23
C HIS A 114 -0.17 14.97 10.69
N PHE A 115 -1.19 15.82 10.84
CA PHE A 115 -1.05 17.14 11.43
C PHE A 115 -1.00 17.06 12.96
N ALA A 116 -0.20 17.95 13.58
CA ALA A 116 -0.20 18.14 15.03
C ALA A 116 -1.36 19.04 15.43
N TYR A 117 -2.47 18.45 15.87
CA TYR A 117 -3.64 19.19 16.36
C TYR A 117 -4.43 18.32 17.35
N ASP A 118 -5.19 18.95 18.22
CA ASP A 118 -6.11 18.31 19.20
C ASP A 118 -5.47 17.12 19.96
N GLY A 119 -4.21 17.30 20.40
CA GLY A 119 -3.46 16.29 21.13
C GLY A 119 -2.84 15.18 20.27
N ARG A 120 -3.02 15.19 18.96
CA ARG A 120 -2.35 14.25 18.03
C ARG A 120 -0.90 14.63 17.85
N VAL A 121 -0.05 13.61 17.76
CA VAL A 121 1.35 13.75 17.38
C VAL A 121 1.45 13.70 15.85
N GLY A 122 2.06 14.72 15.27
CA GLY A 122 2.25 14.82 13.83
C GLY A 122 3.34 15.84 13.47
N ASP A 123 3.84 15.76 12.25
CA ASP A 123 4.84 16.65 11.66
C ASP A 123 4.48 17.07 10.22
N ARG A 124 3.21 16.87 9.83
CA ARG A 124 2.73 17.32 8.52
C ARG A 124 2.55 18.83 8.53
N GLY A 125 3.25 19.50 7.60
CA GLY A 125 3.11 20.95 7.41
C GLY A 125 1.82 21.31 6.69
N VAL A 126 1.28 22.49 6.97
CA VAL A 126 0.12 23.05 6.27
C VAL A 126 0.59 23.67 4.96
N GLY A 127 0.02 23.24 3.83
CA GLY A 127 0.33 23.75 2.51
C GLY A 127 -0.92 23.94 1.68
N VAL A 128 -0.87 24.87 0.70
CA VAL A 128 -1.94 25.03 -0.29
C VAL A 128 -1.70 24.06 -1.43
N GLY A 129 -2.64 23.17 -1.68
CA GLY A 129 -2.53 22.14 -2.72
C GLY A 129 -3.86 21.44 -2.99
N ARG A 130 -3.77 20.29 -3.65
CA ARG A 130 -4.97 19.51 -4.04
C ARG A 130 -5.81 19.09 -2.82
N THR A 131 -5.18 18.70 -1.73
CA THR A 131 -5.88 18.25 -0.51
C THR A 131 -6.59 19.37 0.22
N SER A 132 -6.12 20.60 0.10
CA SER A 132 -6.76 21.80 0.65
C SER A 132 -7.72 22.51 -0.32
N GLU A 133 -8.08 21.86 -1.44
CA GLU A 133 -8.93 22.42 -2.49
C GLU A 133 -8.41 23.78 -3.00
N TRP A 134 -7.09 24.02 -2.90
CA TRP A 134 -6.37 25.24 -3.29
C TRP A 134 -6.73 26.51 -2.49
N GLU A 135 -7.52 26.38 -1.42
CA GLU A 135 -7.99 27.50 -0.59
C GLU A 135 -7.24 27.66 0.73
N GLY A 136 -6.32 26.72 1.03
CA GLY A 136 -5.65 26.66 2.33
C GLY A 136 -6.47 25.91 3.39
N TYR A 137 -5.83 25.62 4.53
CA TYR A 137 -6.43 24.82 5.58
C TYR A 137 -7.19 25.68 6.59
N VAL A 138 -8.39 25.23 6.90
CA VAL A 138 -9.14 25.61 8.10
C VAL A 138 -9.23 24.41 9.05
N ASP A 139 -9.49 24.61 10.34
CA ASP A 139 -9.44 23.54 11.36
C ASP A 139 -10.26 22.30 10.99
N SER A 140 -11.46 22.48 10.46
CA SER A 140 -12.33 21.38 10.01
C SER A 140 -11.76 20.62 8.82
N HIS A 141 -10.97 21.27 7.99
CA HIS A 141 -10.33 20.67 6.80
C HIS A 141 -9.14 19.80 7.21
N ILE A 142 -8.29 20.30 8.13
CA ILE A 142 -7.15 19.54 8.67
C ILE A 142 -7.64 18.23 9.27
N GLY A 143 -8.64 18.26 10.18
CA GLY A 143 -9.18 17.07 10.79
C GLY A 143 -9.83 16.10 9.80
N GLY A 144 -10.49 16.63 8.78
CA GLY A 144 -11.09 15.83 7.71
C GLY A 144 -10.08 15.09 6.86
N GLU A 145 -9.02 15.77 6.43
CA GLU A 145 -7.94 15.13 5.62
C GLU A 145 -7.15 14.10 6.43
N ASP A 146 -6.79 14.40 7.68
CA ASP A 146 -6.13 13.42 8.56
C ASP A 146 -6.96 12.15 8.75
N GLY A 147 -8.29 12.30 8.84
CA GLY A 147 -9.22 11.19 8.94
C GLY A 147 -9.25 10.28 7.71
N GLU A 148 -8.80 10.76 6.56
CA GLU A 148 -8.79 10.00 5.31
C GLU A 148 -7.41 9.38 4.99
N VAL A 149 -6.34 9.81 5.66
CA VAL A 149 -4.99 9.27 5.45
C VAL A 149 -4.84 7.89 6.10
N LEU A 150 -4.24 6.96 5.37
CA LEU A 150 -3.93 5.62 5.81
C LEU A 150 -2.47 5.30 5.47
N VAL A 151 -1.67 4.98 6.48
CA VAL A 151 -0.27 4.60 6.30
C VAL A 151 -0.07 3.15 6.71
N GLY A 152 0.49 2.35 5.81
CA GLY A 152 0.88 0.97 6.07
C GLY A 152 2.39 0.78 6.02
N THR A 153 2.84 -0.37 6.47
CA THR A 153 4.25 -0.79 6.41
C THR A 153 4.43 -2.13 5.73
N MET A 154 5.54 -2.29 5.01
CA MET A 154 5.98 -3.61 4.54
C MET A 154 6.64 -4.38 5.68
N ILE A 155 6.30 -5.67 5.79
CA ILE A 155 7.03 -6.65 6.61
C ILE A 155 7.74 -7.58 5.62
N GLU A 156 9.02 -7.34 5.42
CA GLU A 156 9.79 -7.93 4.31
C GLU A 156 11.22 -8.32 4.68
N ASN A 157 11.55 -8.34 5.98
CA ASN A 157 12.85 -8.80 6.48
C ASN A 157 12.71 -9.45 7.86
N GLN A 158 13.73 -10.22 8.27
CA GLN A 158 13.74 -10.93 9.53
C GLN A 158 13.60 -10.00 10.73
N GLN A 159 14.27 -8.84 10.69
CA GLN A 159 14.25 -7.89 11.82
C GLN A 159 12.85 -7.31 12.03
N ALA A 160 12.11 -7.02 10.97
CA ALA A 160 10.71 -6.58 11.08
C ALA A 160 9.81 -7.66 11.68
N VAL A 161 10.05 -8.95 11.35
CA VAL A 161 9.32 -10.08 11.95
C VAL A 161 9.67 -10.22 13.44
N ASP A 162 10.93 -10.04 13.80
CA ASP A 162 11.39 -10.13 15.19
C ASP A 162 10.84 -8.97 16.05
N ASN A 163 10.65 -7.78 15.46
CA ASN A 163 10.16 -6.56 16.12
C ASN A 163 8.67 -6.30 15.86
N ILE A 164 7.92 -7.29 15.40
CA ILE A 164 6.56 -7.09 14.85
C ILE A 164 5.60 -6.42 15.85
N GLU A 165 5.61 -6.80 17.13
CA GLU A 165 4.72 -6.23 18.14
C GLU A 165 5.02 -4.74 18.38
N GLU A 166 6.31 -4.37 18.43
CA GLU A 166 6.71 -2.98 18.59
C GLU A 166 6.27 -2.13 17.39
N ILE A 167 6.43 -2.66 16.17
CA ILE A 167 5.98 -2.00 14.93
C ILE A 167 4.46 -1.84 14.94
N LEU A 168 3.71 -2.90 15.23
CA LEU A 168 2.25 -2.88 15.22
C LEU A 168 1.64 -2.00 16.34
N SER A 169 2.38 -1.70 17.39
CA SER A 169 1.93 -0.83 18.48
C SER A 169 2.00 0.66 18.16
N LEU A 170 2.58 1.05 17.01
CA LEU A 170 2.76 2.46 16.67
C LEU A 170 1.42 3.17 16.39
N PRO A 171 1.15 4.30 17.06
CA PRO A 171 0.01 5.13 16.74
C PRO A 171 0.05 5.63 15.28
N GLY A 172 -1.08 5.54 14.57
CA GLY A 172 -1.19 5.98 13.18
C GLY A 172 -0.84 4.92 12.15
N LEU A 173 -0.35 3.73 12.55
CA LEU A 173 -0.23 2.60 11.64
C LEU A 173 -1.62 2.06 11.30
N GLY A 174 -1.96 2.05 10.01
CA GLY A 174 -3.27 1.64 9.51
C GLY A 174 -3.34 0.19 9.03
N PHE A 175 -2.23 -0.36 8.52
CA PHE A 175 -2.16 -1.75 8.06
C PHE A 175 -0.70 -2.22 7.92
N ALA A 176 -0.51 -3.53 7.86
CA ALA A 176 0.74 -4.16 7.46
C ALA A 176 0.59 -4.86 6.11
N PHE A 177 1.68 -5.04 5.37
CA PHE A 177 1.68 -5.74 4.09
C PHE A 177 2.91 -6.64 3.98
N LEU A 178 2.70 -7.93 3.68
CA LEU A 178 3.79 -8.89 3.52
C LEU A 178 4.53 -8.71 2.19
N GLY A 179 5.87 -8.62 2.25
CA GLY A 179 6.78 -8.69 1.12
C GLY A 179 7.51 -10.03 1.06
N PRO A 180 6.88 -11.12 0.58
CA PRO A 180 7.44 -12.47 0.72
C PRO A 180 8.74 -12.70 -0.04
N ALA A 181 8.99 -11.99 -1.14
CA ALA A 181 10.21 -12.13 -1.91
C ALA A 181 11.43 -11.60 -1.13
N ASP A 182 11.35 -10.35 -0.65
CA ASP A 182 12.42 -9.74 0.14
C ASP A 182 12.58 -10.42 1.50
N LEU A 183 11.47 -10.84 2.12
CA LEU A 183 11.49 -11.63 3.36
C LEU A 183 12.25 -12.95 3.14
N SER A 184 11.99 -13.67 2.04
CA SER A 184 12.70 -14.89 1.71
C SER A 184 14.21 -14.64 1.51
N MET A 185 14.58 -13.55 0.82
CA MET A 185 15.98 -13.13 0.66
C MET A 185 16.64 -12.84 2.01
N SER A 186 15.97 -12.10 2.87
CA SER A 186 16.45 -11.78 4.21
C SER A 186 16.65 -13.04 5.07
N LEU A 187 15.70 -13.98 5.02
CA LEU A 187 15.77 -15.24 5.77
C LEU A 187 16.83 -16.20 5.24
N SER A 188 17.17 -16.13 3.95
CA SER A 188 18.13 -17.05 3.34
C SER A 188 19.58 -16.75 3.66
N GLY A 189 19.87 -15.54 4.19
CA GLY A 189 21.25 -15.11 4.44
C GLY A 189 22.11 -14.99 3.17
N GLY A 190 21.47 -14.71 2.02
CA GLY A 190 22.13 -14.60 0.72
C GLY A 190 22.12 -15.88 -0.12
N GLU A 191 21.49 -16.95 0.36
CA GLU A 191 21.25 -18.17 -0.41
C GLU A 191 20.04 -17.99 -1.37
N PRO A 192 19.88 -18.79 -2.43
CA PRO A 192 18.71 -18.73 -3.32
C PRO A 192 17.38 -18.90 -2.58
N LEU A 193 16.35 -18.18 -3.06
CA LEU A 193 15.03 -18.01 -2.44
C LEU A 193 14.30 -19.32 -2.04
N ASP A 194 14.59 -20.44 -2.73
CA ASP A 194 13.79 -21.67 -2.60
C ASP A 194 14.32 -22.66 -1.56
N LYS A 195 15.42 -22.35 -0.87
CA LYS A 195 16.10 -23.34 -0.02
C LYS A 195 15.50 -23.55 1.36
N ASN A 196 14.56 -22.70 1.80
CA ASN A 196 13.90 -22.88 3.10
C ASN A 196 12.45 -22.40 3.13
N PRO A 197 11.54 -23.06 2.39
CA PRO A 197 10.12 -22.67 2.35
C PRO A 197 9.44 -22.73 3.72
N ASP A 198 9.82 -23.66 4.60
CA ASP A 198 9.23 -23.78 5.94
C ASP A 198 9.55 -22.57 6.82
N ARG A 199 10.77 -22.04 6.71
CA ARG A 199 11.18 -20.85 7.46
C ARG A 199 10.44 -19.61 6.99
N LEU A 200 10.25 -19.46 5.68
CA LEU A 200 9.45 -18.38 5.10
C LEU A 200 8.00 -18.48 5.55
N GLN A 201 7.41 -19.67 5.49
CA GLN A 201 6.03 -19.89 5.92
C GLN A 201 5.85 -19.57 7.41
N ALA A 202 6.77 -20.01 8.27
CA ALA A 202 6.76 -19.69 9.70
C ALA A 202 6.82 -18.17 9.96
N ALA A 203 7.62 -17.42 9.20
CA ALA A 203 7.70 -15.97 9.32
C ALA A 203 6.40 -15.27 8.82
N ILE A 204 5.78 -15.78 7.76
CA ILE A 204 4.48 -15.32 7.28
C ILE A 204 3.40 -15.57 8.34
N ASP A 205 3.33 -16.77 8.90
CA ASP A 205 2.34 -17.13 9.93
C ASP A 205 2.52 -16.29 11.18
N ARG A 206 3.76 -16.12 11.64
CA ARG A 206 4.11 -15.25 12.78
C ARG A 206 3.64 -13.82 12.58
N THR A 207 3.90 -13.23 11.38
CA THR A 207 3.47 -11.88 11.06
C THR A 207 1.94 -11.76 11.01
N ARG A 208 1.29 -12.72 10.37
CA ARG A 208 -0.17 -12.77 10.26
C ARG A 208 -0.83 -12.86 11.64
N GLU A 209 -0.37 -13.76 12.49
CA GLU A 209 -0.89 -13.94 13.84
C GLU A 209 -0.73 -12.68 14.68
N ALA A 210 0.44 -12.06 14.67
CA ALA A 210 0.68 -10.80 15.37
C ALA A 210 -0.26 -9.67 14.89
N CYS A 211 -0.48 -9.54 13.57
CA CYS A 211 -1.41 -8.57 13.02
C CYS A 211 -2.86 -8.81 13.47
N LEU A 212 -3.31 -10.07 13.43
CA LEU A 212 -4.65 -10.45 13.88
C LEU A 212 -4.85 -10.18 15.38
N GLU A 213 -3.87 -10.51 16.21
CA GLU A 213 -3.88 -10.24 17.66
C GLU A 213 -3.90 -8.74 17.96
N ALA A 214 -3.15 -7.95 17.21
CA ALA A 214 -3.11 -6.50 17.36
C ALA A 214 -4.32 -5.79 16.75
N GLY A 215 -5.17 -6.49 15.98
CA GLY A 215 -6.28 -5.89 15.23
C GLY A 215 -5.81 -4.98 14.10
N VAL A 216 -4.58 -5.19 13.56
CA VAL A 216 -4.03 -4.45 12.43
C VAL A 216 -4.31 -5.21 11.14
N PRO A 217 -5.04 -4.61 10.17
CA PRO A 217 -5.29 -5.23 8.87
C PRO A 217 -4.00 -5.66 8.18
N ILE A 218 -4.00 -6.86 7.59
CA ILE A 218 -2.81 -7.38 6.90
C ILE A 218 -3.08 -7.64 5.43
N GLY A 219 -2.11 -7.32 4.57
CA GLY A 219 -2.17 -7.55 3.14
C GLY A 219 -1.08 -8.46 2.61
N ARG A 220 -1.32 -9.01 1.41
CA ARG A 220 -0.34 -9.80 0.67
C ARG A 220 -0.59 -9.78 -0.85
N ILE A 221 0.40 -10.27 -1.58
CA ILE A 221 0.31 -10.50 -3.03
C ILE A 221 -0.06 -11.95 -3.28
N GLN A 222 -1.12 -12.18 -4.09
CA GLN A 222 -1.52 -13.51 -4.56
C GLN A 222 -2.05 -13.42 -5.98
N ASN A 223 -1.24 -13.84 -6.94
CA ASN A 223 -1.60 -13.78 -8.35
C ASN A 223 -2.44 -14.99 -8.81
N ASP A 224 -2.41 -16.09 -8.05
CA ASP A 224 -3.27 -17.25 -8.29
C ASP A 224 -4.62 -17.09 -7.59
N PRO A 225 -5.77 -17.28 -8.27
CA PRO A 225 -7.07 -17.08 -7.67
C PRO A 225 -7.42 -18.05 -6.53
N ALA A 226 -6.89 -19.28 -6.53
CA ALA A 226 -7.13 -20.23 -5.45
C ALA A 226 -6.35 -19.81 -4.20
N ALA A 227 -5.06 -19.45 -4.36
CA ALA A 227 -4.24 -18.93 -3.29
C ALA A 227 -4.75 -17.57 -2.74
N ALA A 228 -5.40 -16.75 -3.59
CA ALA A 228 -6.03 -15.52 -3.13
C ALA A 228 -7.23 -15.79 -2.21
N ARG A 229 -8.09 -16.78 -2.55
CA ARG A 229 -9.18 -17.20 -1.67
C ARG A 229 -8.69 -17.78 -0.34
N GLU A 230 -7.67 -18.62 -0.40
CA GLU A 230 -7.04 -19.16 0.81
C GLU A 230 -6.48 -18.04 1.70
N ALA A 231 -5.85 -17.02 1.12
CA ALA A 231 -5.37 -15.85 1.88
C ALA A 231 -6.53 -15.13 2.60
N VAL A 232 -7.67 -14.94 1.95
CA VAL A 232 -8.87 -14.36 2.58
C VAL A 232 -9.36 -15.23 3.75
N GLU A 233 -9.43 -16.54 3.57
CA GLU A 233 -9.81 -17.48 4.64
C GLU A 233 -8.83 -17.46 5.81
N GLN A 234 -7.55 -17.15 5.56
CA GLN A 234 -6.51 -16.96 6.57
C GLN A 234 -6.56 -15.60 7.27
N GLY A 235 -7.46 -14.69 6.87
CA GLY A 235 -7.65 -13.37 7.48
C GLY A 235 -6.89 -12.22 6.82
N PHE A 236 -6.32 -12.41 5.63
CA PHE A 236 -5.76 -11.30 4.87
C PHE A 236 -6.89 -10.45 4.28
N GLN A 237 -6.87 -9.16 4.58
CA GLN A 237 -7.92 -8.21 4.15
C GLN A 237 -7.53 -7.41 2.90
N ILE A 238 -6.25 -7.30 2.58
CA ILE A 238 -5.74 -6.49 1.46
C ILE A 238 -5.01 -7.42 0.50
N VAL A 239 -5.64 -7.79 -0.61
CA VAL A 239 -5.10 -8.81 -1.52
C VAL A 239 -4.82 -8.22 -2.90
N ARG A 240 -3.54 -8.14 -3.27
CA ARG A 240 -3.16 -7.76 -4.63
C ARG A 240 -3.17 -9.02 -5.53
N ILE A 241 -4.12 -9.08 -6.48
CA ILE A 241 -4.40 -10.28 -7.29
C ILE A 241 -3.75 -10.29 -8.67
N GLY A 242 -2.93 -9.28 -9.00
CA GLY A 242 -2.29 -9.23 -10.31
C GLY A 242 -1.70 -7.88 -10.63
N GLY A 243 -1.52 -7.62 -11.93
CA GLY A 243 -1.05 -6.35 -12.46
C GLY A 243 -1.21 -6.25 -13.98
N ASP A 244 -1.18 -5.04 -14.49
CA ASP A 244 -1.40 -4.68 -15.89
C ASP A 244 -0.48 -5.45 -16.87
N THR A 245 0.82 -5.38 -16.67
CA THR A 245 1.82 -6.02 -17.56
C THR A 245 1.70 -7.56 -17.54
N GLY A 246 1.43 -8.13 -16.37
CA GLY A 246 1.20 -9.57 -16.21
C GLY A 246 -0.06 -10.02 -16.94
N ALA A 247 -1.17 -9.30 -16.76
CA ALA A 247 -2.44 -9.59 -17.41
C ALA A 247 -2.36 -9.49 -18.93
N ILE A 248 -1.73 -8.41 -19.44
CA ILE A 248 -1.51 -8.23 -20.88
C ILE A 248 -0.69 -9.39 -21.44
N ARG A 249 0.44 -9.69 -20.83
CA ARG A 249 1.34 -10.76 -21.30
C ARG A 249 0.66 -12.11 -21.30
N SER A 250 0.08 -12.54 -20.19
CA SER A 250 -0.52 -13.87 -20.06
C SER A 250 -1.69 -14.06 -21.02
N THR A 251 -2.55 -13.04 -21.17
CA THR A 251 -3.71 -13.10 -22.08
C THR A 251 -3.27 -13.19 -23.53
N LEU A 252 -2.29 -12.37 -23.95
CA LEU A 252 -1.84 -12.36 -25.34
C LEU A 252 -1.00 -13.58 -25.70
N SER A 253 -0.12 -14.06 -24.80
CA SER A 253 0.63 -15.30 -25.01
C SER A 253 -0.32 -16.49 -25.16
N GLY A 254 -1.29 -16.66 -24.25
CA GLY A 254 -2.26 -17.75 -24.35
C GLY A 254 -3.12 -17.71 -25.61
N ARG A 255 -3.46 -16.50 -26.14
CA ARG A 255 -4.14 -16.39 -27.44
C ARG A 255 -3.21 -16.72 -28.61
N LEU A 256 -1.93 -16.32 -28.53
CA LEU A 256 -0.96 -16.61 -29.57
C LEU A 256 -0.73 -18.13 -29.69
N ASP A 257 -0.59 -18.82 -28.56
CA ASP A 257 -0.42 -20.27 -28.54
C ASP A 257 -1.58 -20.98 -29.25
N LEU A 258 -2.82 -20.54 -29.00
CA LEU A 258 -4.04 -21.12 -29.63
C LEU A 258 -4.14 -20.91 -31.15
N VAL A 259 -3.42 -19.93 -31.73
CA VAL A 259 -3.48 -19.67 -33.18
C VAL A 259 -2.23 -20.16 -33.91
N THR A 260 -1.22 -20.65 -33.18
CA THR A 260 0.04 -21.17 -33.72
C THR A 260 0.14 -22.69 -33.61
N GLU A 261 -0.72 -23.34 -32.81
CA GLU A 261 -0.96 -24.79 -32.81
C GLU A 261 -1.82 -25.23 -34.02
#